data_9845429d8732fcc60547de7b572224e7
#
_entry.id   9845429d8732fcc60547de7b572224e7
#
_cell.length_a   1.000
_cell.length_b   1.000
_cell.length_c   1.000
_cell.angle_alpha   90.00
_cell.angle_beta   90.00
_cell.angle_gamma   90.00
#
_symmetry.space_group_name_H-M   'P 1'
#
loop_
_entity.id
_entity.type
_entity.pdbx_description
1 polymer ?
#
loop_
_entity_poly.entity_id
_entity_poly.type
_entity_poly.pdbx_seq_one_letter_code
_entity_poly.pdbx_strand_id
1 'polypeptide(L)'
;LLAEMSSAGSLAKGAYTEASIAMAKEYPDFVMGFIAQHQLTENPGLLHMTPGVQSDSNGADGLGQHYISPEQAITHNGTDIIIVGRGIYHADDPAAQAHNYRKLAWKAYLSCC
;
A
#
# COMPACT_ATOMS: atom_id res chain seq x y z
N LEU A 1 11.78 -1.97 2.20
CA LEU A 1 11.65 -2.74 3.44
C LEU A 1 10.18 -3.02 3.76
N LEU A 2 9.88 -4.18 4.32
CA LEU A 2 8.57 -4.47 4.89
C LEU A 2 8.47 -3.79 6.26
N ALA A 3 7.66 -2.75 6.38
CA ALA A 3 7.50 -2.00 7.62
C ALA A 3 6.16 -2.23 8.31
N GLU A 4 5.09 -2.48 7.53
CA GLU A 4 3.76 -2.79 8.03
C GLU A 4 3.05 -3.80 7.13
N MET A 5 2.09 -4.52 7.70
CA MET A 5 1.23 -5.46 6.98
C MET A 5 -0.24 -5.19 7.28
N SER A 6 -1.11 -5.45 6.29
CA SER A 6 -2.56 -5.28 6.40
C SER A 6 -3.29 -6.46 7.07
N SER A 7 -2.60 -7.59 7.29
CA SER A 7 -3.20 -8.78 7.88
C SER A 7 -3.41 -8.66 9.39
N ALA A 8 -4.53 -9.17 9.88
CA ALA A 8 -4.80 -9.27 11.31
C ALA A 8 -3.71 -10.10 12.01
N GLY A 9 -3.30 -9.67 13.21
CA GLY A 9 -2.26 -10.35 14.00
C GLY A 9 -0.83 -10.15 13.50
N SER A 10 -0.59 -9.27 12.52
CA SER A 10 0.75 -8.94 12.06
C SER A 10 1.63 -8.41 13.20
N LEU A 11 2.88 -8.87 13.24
CA LEU A 11 3.92 -8.37 14.15
C LEU A 11 4.68 -7.16 13.58
N ALA A 12 4.48 -6.83 12.29
CA ALA A 12 5.08 -5.68 11.63
C ALA A 12 4.35 -4.39 12.03
N LYS A 13 4.61 -3.93 13.25
CA LYS A 13 4.02 -2.72 13.86
C LYS A 13 4.88 -2.20 15.01
N GLY A 14 4.66 -0.96 15.44
CA GLY A 14 5.34 -0.35 16.57
C GLY A 14 6.87 -0.32 16.42
N ALA A 15 7.61 -0.89 17.36
CA ALA A 15 9.07 -0.90 17.34
C ALA A 15 9.68 -1.56 16.10
N TYR A 16 9.02 -2.55 15.52
CA TYR A 16 9.43 -3.15 14.25
C TYR A 16 9.38 -2.13 13.11
N THR A 17 8.29 -1.37 13.01
CA THR A 17 8.13 -0.31 12.00
C THR A 17 9.17 0.80 12.19
N GLU A 18 9.39 1.23 13.43
CA GLU A 18 10.41 2.24 13.79
C GLU A 18 11.82 1.78 13.40
N ALA A 19 12.17 0.53 13.67
CA ALA A 19 13.44 -0.07 13.27
C ALA A 19 13.60 -0.11 11.74
N SER A 20 12.53 -0.40 11.00
CA SER A 20 12.54 -0.38 9.54
C SER A 20 12.79 1.03 8.99
N ILE A 21 12.19 2.05 9.58
CA ILE A 21 12.43 3.46 9.22
C ILE A 21 13.88 3.86 9.50
N ALA A 22 14.41 3.49 10.68
CA ALA A 22 15.80 3.76 11.04
C ALA A 22 16.78 3.11 10.06
N MET A 23 16.53 1.86 9.69
CA MET A 23 17.34 1.12 8.70
C MET A 23 17.32 1.80 7.33
N ALA A 24 16.17 2.28 6.86
CA ALA A 24 16.08 3.00 5.59
C ALA A 24 16.92 4.29 5.59
N LYS A 25 16.99 4.99 6.72
CA LYS A 25 17.83 6.19 6.88
C LYS A 25 19.33 5.87 6.92
N GLU A 26 19.69 4.70 7.45
CA GLU A 26 21.08 4.25 7.53
C GLU A 26 21.60 3.78 6.15
N TYR A 27 20.73 3.25 5.29
CA TYR A 27 21.09 2.70 3.98
C TYR A 27 20.38 3.40 2.81
N PRO A 28 20.56 4.74 2.65
CA PRO A 28 19.80 5.53 1.66
C PRO A 28 20.13 5.17 0.20
N ASP A 29 21.33 4.63 -0.05
CA ASP A 29 21.76 4.22 -1.40
C ASP A 29 21.21 2.84 -1.80
N PHE A 30 20.62 2.11 -0.85
CA PHE A 30 20.10 0.76 -1.07
C PHE A 30 18.58 0.66 -0.90
N VAL A 31 18.00 1.33 0.09
CA VAL A 31 16.59 1.25 0.41
C VAL A 31 15.82 2.30 -0.39
N MET A 32 14.94 1.86 -1.29
CA MET A 32 14.10 2.74 -2.09
C MET A 32 12.77 3.11 -1.41
N GLY A 33 12.39 2.43 -0.35
CA GLY A 33 11.11 2.68 0.33
C GLY A 33 10.58 1.52 1.16
N PHE A 34 9.28 1.55 1.42
CA PHE A 34 8.60 0.65 2.34
C PHE A 34 7.39 -0.04 1.72
N ILE A 35 7.15 -1.26 2.14
CA ILE A 35 5.82 -1.85 2.13
C ILE A 35 5.15 -1.43 3.44
N ALA A 36 4.11 -0.61 3.37
CA ALA A 36 3.47 0.01 4.53
C ALA A 36 1.96 0.24 4.30
N GLN A 37 1.22 0.49 5.37
CA GLN A 37 -0.21 0.77 5.31
C GLN A 37 -0.53 2.27 5.22
N HIS A 38 0.44 3.11 5.54
CA HIS A 38 0.35 4.57 5.46
C HIS A 38 1.75 5.17 5.26
N GLN A 39 1.80 6.48 5.02
CA GLN A 39 3.05 7.22 4.91
C GLN A 39 3.80 7.21 6.25
N LEU A 40 5.03 6.71 6.25
CA LEU A 40 5.88 6.57 7.44
C LEU A 40 6.89 7.71 7.59
N THR A 41 7.17 8.44 6.53
CA THR A 41 8.16 9.52 6.50
C THR A 41 7.82 10.54 5.43
N GLU A 42 8.19 11.78 5.66
CA GLU A 42 8.07 12.87 4.68
C GLU A 42 9.27 12.96 3.72
N ASN A 43 10.25 12.05 3.83
CA ASN A 43 11.39 12.02 2.93
C ASN A 43 10.96 11.64 1.51
N PRO A 44 11.01 12.56 0.52
CA PRO A 44 10.53 12.31 -0.84
C PRO A 44 11.36 11.27 -1.61
N GLY A 45 12.52 10.90 -1.09
CA GLY A 45 13.37 9.83 -1.66
C GLY A 45 12.94 8.41 -1.28
N LEU A 46 11.93 8.24 -0.39
CA LEU A 46 11.47 6.94 0.06
C LEU A 46 10.01 6.71 -0.34
N LEU A 47 9.79 5.73 -1.22
CA LEU A 47 8.47 5.36 -1.71
C LEU A 47 7.68 4.54 -0.69
N HIS A 48 6.37 4.77 -0.64
CA HIS A 48 5.43 3.95 0.14
C HIS A 48 4.57 3.12 -0.80
N MET A 49 4.62 1.81 -0.63
CA MET A 49 3.87 0.84 -1.44
C MET A 49 2.90 0.08 -0.53
N THR A 50 1.60 0.19 -0.79
CA THR A 50 0.56 -0.32 0.11
C THR A 50 -0.15 -1.53 -0.49
N PRO A 51 -0.03 -2.72 0.14
CA PRO A 51 -0.82 -3.89 -0.18
C PRO A 51 -2.21 -3.84 0.47
N GLY A 52 -3.05 -4.81 0.14
CA GLY A 52 -4.42 -4.87 0.68
C GLY A 52 -5.35 -3.85 0.04
N VAL A 53 -5.09 -3.48 -1.21
CA VAL A 53 -5.95 -2.55 -1.95
C VAL A 53 -6.91 -3.31 -2.85
N GLN A 54 -8.21 -2.98 -2.72
CA GLN A 54 -9.28 -3.59 -3.52
C GLN A 54 -10.43 -2.61 -3.72
N SER A 55 -10.95 -2.48 -4.95
CA SER A 55 -11.97 -1.50 -5.30
C SER A 55 -13.33 -1.80 -4.66
N ASP A 56 -13.67 -3.07 -4.50
CA ASP A 56 -14.96 -3.54 -3.97
C ASP A 56 -14.86 -4.05 -2.53
N SER A 57 -13.97 -3.45 -1.73
CA SER A 57 -13.69 -3.94 -0.39
C SER A 57 -14.84 -3.69 0.58
N ASN A 58 -15.49 -4.75 1.01
CA ASN A 58 -16.43 -4.75 2.12
C ASN A 58 -15.77 -5.23 3.44
N GLY A 59 -14.49 -4.88 3.64
CA GLY A 59 -13.78 -5.21 4.87
C GLY A 59 -12.78 -6.37 4.75
N ALA A 60 -12.71 -7.23 5.76
CA ALA A 60 -11.77 -8.32 5.87
C ALA A 60 -12.21 -9.55 5.05
N ASP A 61 -11.25 -10.28 4.49
CA ASP A 61 -11.49 -11.61 3.93
C ASP A 61 -11.40 -12.72 5.01
N GLY A 62 -11.73 -13.96 4.60
CA GLY A 62 -11.64 -15.12 5.50
C GLY A 62 -10.23 -15.50 5.96
N LEU A 63 -9.19 -14.83 5.44
CA LEU A 63 -7.79 -15.00 5.81
C LEU A 63 -7.28 -13.88 6.72
N GLY A 64 -8.15 -12.99 7.20
CA GLY A 64 -7.81 -11.87 8.07
C GLY A 64 -7.17 -10.67 7.34
N GLN A 65 -7.25 -10.62 6.01
CA GLN A 65 -6.80 -9.48 5.22
C GLN A 65 -7.82 -8.35 5.28
N HIS A 66 -7.36 -7.13 5.62
CA HIS A 66 -8.17 -5.92 5.54
C HIS A 66 -7.88 -5.20 4.22
N TYR A 67 -8.95 -4.83 3.51
CA TYR A 67 -8.85 -4.11 2.23
C TYR A 67 -9.25 -2.66 2.37
N ILE A 68 -8.56 -1.80 1.62
CA ILE A 68 -8.88 -0.37 1.46
C ILE A 68 -9.01 -0.04 -0.03
N SER A 69 -9.78 1.00 -0.35
CA SER A 69 -9.90 1.44 -1.75
C SER A 69 -8.63 2.11 -2.27
N PRO A 70 -8.41 2.14 -3.60
CA PRO A 70 -7.31 2.90 -4.20
C PRO A 70 -7.30 4.38 -3.81
N GLU A 71 -8.48 5.00 -3.73
CA GLU A 71 -8.63 6.39 -3.30
C GLU A 71 -8.16 6.58 -1.87
N GLN A 72 -8.64 5.74 -0.95
CA GLN A 72 -8.24 5.81 0.46
C GLN A 72 -6.73 5.61 0.64
N ALA A 73 -6.13 4.65 -0.06
CA ALA A 73 -4.70 4.39 0.02
C ALA A 73 -3.88 5.62 -0.37
N ILE A 74 -4.25 6.30 -1.44
CA ILE A 74 -3.49 7.44 -1.97
C ILE A 74 -3.82 8.73 -1.22
N THR A 75 -5.11 9.10 -1.10
CA THR A 75 -5.48 10.42 -0.58
C THR A 75 -5.44 10.53 0.94
N HIS A 76 -5.73 9.45 1.67
CA HIS A 76 -5.77 9.47 3.13
C HIS A 76 -4.53 8.85 3.75
N ASN A 77 -4.03 7.75 3.18
CA ASN A 77 -2.89 7.05 3.76
C ASN A 77 -1.54 7.50 3.18
N GLY A 78 -1.54 8.31 2.11
CA GLY A 78 -0.33 8.90 1.54
C GLY A 78 0.59 7.89 0.84
N THR A 79 0.03 6.81 0.27
CA THR A 79 0.82 5.85 -0.50
C THR A 79 1.16 6.36 -1.91
N ASP A 80 2.33 6.03 -2.39
CA ASP A 80 2.78 6.36 -3.75
C ASP A 80 2.34 5.28 -4.76
N ILE A 81 2.35 4.02 -4.33
CA ILE A 81 2.07 2.87 -5.19
C ILE A 81 1.10 1.92 -4.50
N ILE A 82 0.00 1.59 -5.16
CA ILE A 82 -0.91 0.54 -4.70
C ILE A 82 -0.44 -0.83 -5.18
N ILE A 83 -0.52 -1.83 -4.30
CA ILE A 83 -0.24 -3.23 -4.63
C ILE A 83 -1.58 -3.98 -4.64
N VAL A 84 -1.96 -4.50 -5.80
CA VAL A 84 -3.22 -5.22 -5.99
C VAL A 84 -2.93 -6.65 -6.44
N GLY A 85 -3.44 -7.62 -5.70
CA GLY A 85 -3.33 -9.04 -6.00
C GLY A 85 -4.66 -9.62 -6.47
N ARG A 86 -5.36 -10.28 -5.55
CA ARG A 86 -6.63 -11.00 -5.81
C ARG A 86 -7.69 -10.16 -6.51
N GLY A 87 -7.76 -8.87 -6.23
CA GLY A 87 -8.69 -7.96 -6.90
C GLY A 87 -8.49 -7.87 -8.42
N ILE A 88 -7.32 -8.25 -8.93
CA ILE A 88 -7.03 -8.33 -10.36
C ILE A 88 -7.13 -9.78 -10.85
N TYR A 89 -6.34 -10.71 -10.30
CA TYR A 89 -6.20 -12.03 -10.91
C TYR A 89 -7.39 -12.97 -10.65
N HIS A 90 -8.30 -12.65 -9.74
CA HIS A 90 -9.58 -13.35 -9.57
C HIS A 90 -10.74 -12.73 -10.36
N ALA A 91 -10.52 -11.62 -11.05
CA ALA A 91 -11.54 -11.01 -11.90
C ALA A 91 -11.79 -11.83 -13.16
N ASP A 92 -13.00 -11.76 -13.71
CA ASP A 92 -13.36 -12.41 -14.98
C ASP A 92 -12.49 -11.92 -16.15
N ASP A 93 -12.15 -10.62 -16.15
CA ASP A 93 -11.18 -10.01 -17.07
C ASP A 93 -10.10 -9.29 -16.27
N PRO A 94 -8.96 -9.95 -15.96
CA PRO A 94 -7.86 -9.35 -15.19
C PRO A 94 -7.24 -8.13 -15.86
N ALA A 95 -7.17 -8.09 -17.20
CA ALA A 95 -6.57 -6.97 -17.91
C ALA A 95 -7.45 -5.72 -17.81
N ALA A 96 -8.76 -5.85 -18.00
CA ALA A 96 -9.71 -4.77 -17.81
C ALA A 96 -9.70 -4.27 -16.36
N GLN A 97 -9.62 -5.19 -15.39
CA GLN A 97 -9.60 -4.83 -13.98
C GLN A 97 -8.31 -4.13 -13.58
N ALA A 98 -7.15 -4.57 -14.06
CA ALA A 98 -5.89 -3.87 -13.85
C ALA A 98 -5.94 -2.43 -14.40
N HIS A 99 -6.53 -2.25 -15.58
CA HIS A 99 -6.75 -0.93 -16.16
C HIS A 99 -7.66 -0.05 -15.30
N ASN A 100 -8.72 -0.63 -14.72
CA ASN A 100 -9.61 0.07 -13.80
C ASN A 100 -8.88 0.55 -12.54
N TYR A 101 -8.09 -0.32 -11.88
CA TYR A 101 -7.27 0.06 -10.73
C TYR A 101 -6.31 1.19 -11.05
N ARG A 102 -5.65 1.11 -12.21
CA ARG A 102 -4.76 2.18 -12.68
C ARG A 102 -5.49 3.52 -12.79
N LYS A 103 -6.69 3.53 -13.39
CA LYS A 103 -7.51 4.75 -13.53
C LYS A 103 -7.93 5.33 -12.18
N LEU A 104 -8.40 4.48 -11.27
CA LEU A 104 -8.85 4.91 -9.94
C LEU A 104 -7.69 5.52 -9.14
N ALA A 105 -6.54 4.84 -9.11
CA ALA A 105 -5.36 5.32 -8.42
C ALA A 105 -4.81 6.61 -9.02
N TRP A 106 -4.75 6.70 -10.34
CA TRP A 106 -4.29 7.90 -11.03
C TRP A 106 -5.20 9.11 -10.80
N LYS A 107 -6.51 8.89 -10.82
CA LYS A 107 -7.49 9.93 -10.48
C LYS A 107 -7.31 10.44 -9.05
N ALA A 108 -7.12 9.53 -8.10
CA ALA A 108 -6.86 9.88 -6.71
C ALA A 108 -5.58 10.69 -6.56
N TYR A 109 -4.49 10.26 -7.21
CA TYR A 109 -3.22 10.98 -7.23
C TYR A 109 -3.38 12.41 -7.75
N LEU A 110 -4.05 12.60 -8.87
CA LEU A 110 -4.27 13.93 -9.45
C LEU A 110 -5.14 14.83 -8.56
N SER A 111 -5.93 14.28 -7.65
CA SER A 111 -6.78 15.06 -6.74
C SER A 111 -6.05 15.58 -5.51
N CYS A 112 -4.91 15.01 -5.14
CA CYS A 112 -4.14 15.38 -3.95
C CYS A 112 -2.76 16.01 -4.25
N CYS A 113 -2.43 16.12 -5.51
CA CYS A 113 -1.12 16.68 -5.94
C CYS A 113 -1.25 17.99 -6.68
#